data_ccaf522597590d28e2ff2a64289df323
#
_entry.id   ccaf522597590d28e2ff2a64289df323
#
_cell.length_a   1.000
_cell.length_b   1.000
_cell.length_c   1.000
_cell.angle_alpha   90.00
_cell.angle_beta   90.00
_cell.angle_gamma   90.00
#
_symmetry.space_group_name_H-M   'P 1'
#
loop_
_entity.id
_entity.type
_entity.pdbx_description
1 polymer ?
#
loop_
_entity_poly.entity_id
_entity_poly.type
_entity_poly.pdbx_seq_one_letter_code
_entity_poly.pdbx_strand_id
1 'polypeptide(L)'
;MQTETFVVPKFYTDEFMEKHEGKFFSSKGIKIFKDNVDIFDEQGKPICKFRKNVLTPEECQCLFQLNGAAKLGKTRPSASGIPPEGKYKYIISKSTGKKLHVLTTQSRSGIVGFWDTLSNFGHKHDKHAKDSKKPKCRTTAYTGTHLEQYKDCLPVFQKINKIFKELVPKQYSKQKKAIGLIDSQFIIPKTIFTTVTVNKNFRTALHKDSGDCKEGFGNLVVASCGNYTGGYTLFPQYQFGIDCRNGDFLAMDVHTWHCNSELNGDGTRISFVFYLREKMQKTCPKQVNVLDQ
;
A
#
# COMPACT_ATOMS: atom_id res chain seq x y z
N MET A 1 21.61 3.42 16.03
CA MET A 1 20.66 2.92 17.03
C MET A 1 20.62 1.41 16.94
N GLN A 2 20.63 0.74 18.08
CA GLN A 2 20.51 -0.73 18.15
C GLN A 2 19.11 -1.14 17.71
N THR A 3 18.99 -2.26 16.98
CA THR A 3 17.70 -2.82 16.58
C THR A 3 17.32 -3.92 17.57
N GLU A 4 16.16 -3.78 18.18
CA GLU A 4 15.59 -4.83 19.03
C GLU A 4 14.84 -5.86 18.20
N THR A 5 14.79 -7.10 18.69
CA THR A 5 14.05 -8.20 18.04
C THR A 5 13.03 -8.77 19.02
N PHE A 6 11.80 -8.93 18.54
CA PHE A 6 10.71 -9.53 19.31
C PHE A 6 10.07 -10.69 18.55
N VAL A 7 9.71 -11.71 19.29
CA VAL A 7 8.80 -12.77 18.85
C VAL A 7 7.49 -12.56 19.57
N VAL A 8 6.39 -12.51 18.82
CA VAL A 8 5.07 -12.20 19.38
C VAL A 8 4.08 -13.34 19.09
N PRO A 9 3.33 -13.79 20.10
CA PRO A 9 2.27 -14.77 19.88
C PRO A 9 1.03 -14.12 19.26
N LYS A 10 0.18 -14.93 18.62
CA LYS A 10 -1.17 -14.50 18.26
C LYS A 10 -2.02 -14.35 19.52
N PHE A 11 -2.53 -13.15 19.75
CA PHE A 11 -3.47 -12.87 20.84
C PHE A 11 -4.91 -13.21 20.45
N TYR A 12 -5.30 -12.90 19.19
CA TYR A 12 -6.60 -13.25 18.64
C TYR A 12 -6.49 -14.33 17.58
N THR A 13 -7.53 -15.19 17.50
CA THR A 13 -7.62 -16.23 16.46
C THR A 13 -7.91 -15.60 15.08
N ASP A 14 -7.68 -16.37 14.01
CA ASP A 14 -7.98 -15.91 12.65
C ASP A 14 -9.48 -15.67 12.46
N GLU A 15 -10.35 -16.53 13.05
CA GLU A 15 -11.81 -16.39 13.00
C GLU A 15 -12.29 -15.11 13.71
N PHE A 16 -11.63 -14.72 14.83
CA PHE A 16 -11.93 -13.46 15.48
C PHE A 16 -11.60 -12.30 14.57
N MET A 17 -10.44 -12.33 13.94
CA MET A 17 -9.99 -11.24 13.05
C MET A 17 -10.89 -11.13 11.81
N GLU A 18 -11.29 -12.25 11.21
CA GLU A 18 -12.22 -12.28 10.06
C GLU A 18 -13.57 -11.64 10.38
N LYS A 19 -14.14 -11.95 11.55
CA LYS A 19 -15.40 -11.33 12.05
C LYS A 19 -15.26 -9.82 12.30
N HIS A 20 -14.04 -9.31 12.40
CA HIS A 20 -13.76 -7.91 12.66
C HIS A 20 -13.20 -7.18 11.43
N GLU A 21 -13.12 -7.83 10.26
CA GLU A 21 -12.74 -7.16 9.02
C GLU A 21 -13.62 -5.93 8.76
N GLY A 22 -12.99 -4.83 8.37
CA GLY A 22 -13.68 -3.56 8.13
C GLY A 22 -14.04 -2.77 9.39
N LYS A 23 -13.70 -3.24 10.59
CA LYS A 23 -13.88 -2.50 11.85
C LYS A 23 -12.64 -1.70 12.21
N PHE A 24 -12.84 -0.56 12.88
CA PHE A 24 -11.74 0.27 13.38
C PHE A 24 -11.28 -0.22 14.76
N PHE A 25 -9.97 -0.35 14.93
CA PHE A 25 -9.36 -0.68 16.20
C PHE A 25 -8.80 0.58 16.88
N SER A 26 -8.84 0.57 18.22
CA SER A 26 -8.17 1.55 19.07
C SER A 26 -6.74 1.10 19.36
N SER A 27 -5.84 2.06 19.54
CA SER A 27 -4.49 1.78 20.05
C SER A 27 -4.42 1.61 21.58
N LYS A 28 -5.54 1.76 22.29
CA LYS A 28 -5.60 1.62 23.75
C LYS A 28 -5.26 0.18 24.15
N GLY A 29 -4.27 0.02 25.02
CA GLY A 29 -3.82 -1.30 25.48
C GLY A 29 -2.88 -2.04 24.52
N ILE A 30 -2.59 -1.47 23.35
CA ILE A 30 -1.67 -2.04 22.36
C ILE A 30 -0.26 -1.47 22.60
N LYS A 31 0.77 -2.33 22.62
CA LYS A 31 2.18 -1.91 22.73
C LYS A 31 2.60 -1.18 21.45
N ILE A 32 3.03 0.08 21.56
CA ILE A 32 3.49 0.87 20.41
C ILE A 32 5.00 0.97 20.41
N PHE A 33 5.63 0.42 19.36
CA PHE A 33 7.06 0.54 19.12
C PHE A 33 7.36 1.87 18.41
N LYS A 34 8.35 2.59 18.93
CA LYS A 34 8.79 3.90 18.44
C LYS A 34 10.21 3.93 17.89
N ASP A 35 10.95 2.87 18.11
CA ASP A 35 12.36 2.74 17.74
C ASP A 35 12.57 1.53 16.81
N ASN A 36 13.79 1.39 16.25
CA ASN A 36 14.14 0.32 15.34
C ASN A 36 13.78 -1.05 15.92
N VAL A 37 12.98 -1.82 15.22
CA VAL A 37 12.53 -3.13 15.69
C VAL A 37 12.30 -4.11 14.54
N ASP A 38 12.62 -5.37 14.80
CA ASP A 38 12.28 -6.53 13.98
C ASP A 38 11.29 -7.40 14.74
N ILE A 39 10.11 -7.65 14.16
CA ILE A 39 9.06 -8.44 14.82
C ILE A 39 8.75 -9.68 13.98
N PHE A 40 8.74 -10.82 14.67
CA PHE A 40 8.48 -12.14 14.10
C PHE A 40 7.31 -12.80 14.83
N ASP A 41 6.61 -13.70 14.15
CA ASP A 41 5.70 -14.62 14.81
C ASP A 41 6.44 -15.79 15.49
N GLU A 42 5.71 -16.64 16.21
CA GLU A 42 6.28 -17.81 16.94
C GLU A 42 6.91 -18.84 16.00
N GLN A 43 6.62 -18.83 14.71
CA GLN A 43 7.21 -19.68 13.69
C GLN A 43 8.46 -19.06 13.07
N GLY A 44 8.89 -17.89 13.54
CA GLY A 44 10.03 -17.14 13.01
C GLY A 44 9.79 -16.48 11.67
N LYS A 45 8.52 -16.35 11.23
CA LYS A 45 8.16 -15.59 10.05
C LYS A 45 8.16 -14.11 10.39
N PRO A 46 8.84 -13.23 9.62
CA PRO A 46 8.81 -11.81 9.88
C PRO A 46 7.41 -11.23 9.63
N ILE A 47 6.87 -10.53 10.63
CA ILE A 47 5.65 -9.75 10.53
C ILE A 47 5.99 -8.37 9.99
N CYS A 48 6.99 -7.69 10.61
CA CYS A 48 7.46 -6.41 10.13
C CYS A 48 8.88 -6.10 10.60
N LYS A 49 9.52 -5.16 9.89
CA LYS A 49 10.79 -4.55 10.26
C LYS A 49 10.71 -3.04 10.12
N PHE A 50 10.98 -2.33 11.19
CA PHE A 50 10.84 -0.89 11.30
C PHE A 50 12.19 -0.21 11.48
N ARG A 51 12.42 0.88 10.72
CA ARG A 51 13.63 1.71 10.81
C ARG A 51 13.27 3.17 10.80
N LYS A 52 13.83 3.91 11.73
CA LYS A 52 13.65 5.35 11.87
C LYS A 52 14.59 6.14 10.97
N ASN A 53 14.11 7.31 10.54
CA ASN A 53 14.92 8.34 9.89
C ASN A 53 15.76 7.83 8.70
N VAL A 54 15.17 6.96 7.89
CA VAL A 54 15.83 6.41 6.69
C VAL A 54 15.85 7.40 5.53
N LEU A 55 14.87 8.32 5.50
CA LEU A 55 14.80 9.40 4.52
C LEU A 55 15.28 10.72 5.12
N THR A 56 15.95 11.54 4.31
CA THR A 56 16.31 12.90 4.68
C THR A 56 15.09 13.82 4.62
N PRO A 57 15.14 15.03 5.22
CA PRO A 57 14.06 16.01 5.09
C PRO A 57 13.73 16.35 3.63
N GLU A 58 14.74 16.47 2.75
CA GLU A 58 14.58 16.77 1.32
C GLU A 58 13.89 15.62 0.59
N GLU A 59 14.24 14.37 0.90
CA GLU A 59 13.58 13.18 0.36
C GLU A 59 12.11 13.09 0.80
N CYS A 60 11.82 13.43 2.06
CA CYS A 60 10.45 13.54 2.57
C CYS A 60 9.67 14.64 1.85
N GLN A 61 10.29 15.80 1.63
CA GLN A 61 9.67 16.91 0.91
C GLN A 61 9.39 16.54 -0.54
N CYS A 62 10.30 15.80 -1.20
CA CYS A 62 10.09 15.26 -2.54
C CYS A 62 8.86 14.35 -2.57
N LEU A 63 8.75 13.37 -1.66
CA LEU A 63 7.57 12.53 -1.57
C LEU A 63 6.29 13.32 -1.29
N PHE A 64 6.38 14.35 -0.44
CA PHE A 64 5.24 15.18 -0.08
C PHE A 64 4.59 15.88 -1.29
N GLN A 65 5.35 16.15 -2.35
CA GLN A 65 4.82 16.72 -3.61
C GLN A 65 3.77 15.80 -4.26
N LEU A 66 3.85 14.49 -4.03
CA LEU A 66 2.89 13.52 -4.54
C LEU A 66 1.57 13.46 -3.75
N ASN A 67 1.37 14.31 -2.73
CA ASN A 67 0.17 14.30 -1.88
C ASN A 67 -1.13 14.48 -2.66
N GLY A 68 -1.10 15.16 -3.80
CA GLY A 68 -2.23 15.36 -4.69
C GLY A 68 -2.78 14.05 -5.31
N ALA A 69 -2.02 12.95 -5.25
CA ALA A 69 -2.50 11.63 -5.67
C ALA A 69 -3.60 11.11 -4.72
N ALA A 70 -3.52 11.46 -3.43
CA ALA A 70 -4.50 11.06 -2.40
C ALA A 70 -5.76 11.94 -2.45
N LYS A 71 -6.55 11.80 -3.52
CA LYS A 71 -7.83 12.49 -3.69
C LYS A 71 -8.93 11.81 -2.86
N LEU A 72 -9.96 12.59 -2.50
CA LEU A 72 -11.22 12.03 -2.02
C LEU A 72 -11.73 11.04 -3.08
N GLY A 73 -11.82 9.79 -2.72
CA GLY A 73 -12.18 8.72 -3.63
C GLY A 73 -13.33 7.87 -3.13
N LYS A 74 -13.90 7.12 -4.05
CA LYS A 74 -14.81 6.01 -3.72
C LYS A 74 -14.00 4.95 -3.00
N THR A 75 -14.47 4.57 -1.85
CA THR A 75 -13.79 3.77 -0.85
C THR A 75 -13.58 2.31 -1.27
N ARG A 76 -12.46 1.75 -0.86
CA ARG A 76 -12.24 0.30 -0.85
C ARG A 76 -13.00 -0.25 0.37
N PRO A 77 -13.99 -1.16 0.21
CA PRO A 77 -14.86 -1.56 1.32
C PRO A 77 -14.14 -2.07 2.57
N SER A 78 -13.05 -2.85 2.42
CA SER A 78 -12.30 -3.39 3.56
C SER A 78 -11.50 -2.32 4.30
N ALA A 79 -10.53 -1.69 3.64
CA ALA A 79 -9.63 -0.73 4.28
C ALA A 79 -10.32 0.57 4.72
N SER A 80 -11.44 0.96 4.09
CA SER A 80 -12.18 2.17 4.44
C SER A 80 -13.18 1.98 5.58
N GLY A 81 -13.34 0.76 6.03
CA GLY A 81 -14.27 0.40 7.10
C GLY A 81 -15.70 0.16 6.63
N ILE A 82 -16.42 -0.58 7.45
CA ILE A 82 -17.86 -0.80 7.32
C ILE A 82 -18.53 0.33 8.08
N PRO A 83 -19.36 1.17 7.44
CA PRO A 83 -20.08 2.23 8.16
C PRO A 83 -21.03 1.60 9.19
N PRO A 84 -21.32 2.30 10.30
CA PRO A 84 -22.35 1.87 11.25
C PRO A 84 -23.69 1.66 10.55
N GLU A 85 -24.46 0.69 11.01
CA GLU A 85 -25.81 0.41 10.50
C GLU A 85 -26.63 1.68 10.37
N GLY A 86 -27.38 1.82 9.28
CA GLY A 86 -28.24 2.97 8.97
C GLY A 86 -27.56 4.12 8.23
N LYS A 87 -26.23 4.12 8.04
CA LYS A 87 -25.51 5.17 7.27
C LYS A 87 -25.11 4.76 5.86
N TYR A 88 -25.66 3.69 5.33
CA TYR A 88 -25.40 3.28 3.95
C TYR A 88 -26.22 4.11 2.95
N LYS A 89 -25.56 4.88 2.10
CA LYS A 89 -26.16 5.31 0.84
C LYS A 89 -25.85 4.27 -0.21
N TYR A 90 -26.88 3.67 -0.77
CA TYR A 90 -26.75 2.79 -1.92
C TYR A 90 -26.90 3.63 -3.20
N ILE A 91 -25.99 3.40 -4.16
CA ILE A 91 -26.17 3.86 -5.53
C ILE A 91 -26.44 2.61 -6.37
N ILE A 92 -27.48 2.66 -7.17
CA ILE A 92 -27.72 1.63 -8.18
C ILE A 92 -26.83 1.97 -9.38
N SER A 93 -25.96 1.04 -9.76
CA SER A 93 -25.14 1.18 -10.95
C SER A 93 -26.05 1.28 -12.19
N LYS A 94 -25.99 2.41 -12.89
CA LYS A 94 -26.75 2.60 -14.15
C LYS A 94 -26.38 1.59 -15.24
N SER A 95 -25.18 1.01 -15.17
CA SER A 95 -24.67 0.06 -16.17
C SER A 95 -24.94 -1.40 -15.85
N THR A 96 -25.12 -1.75 -14.57
CA THR A 96 -25.23 -3.16 -14.14
C THR A 96 -26.46 -3.44 -13.30
N GLY A 97 -27.25 -2.43 -12.92
CA GLY A 97 -28.39 -2.57 -12.02
C GLY A 97 -28.06 -3.01 -10.59
N LYS A 98 -26.76 -3.23 -10.27
CA LYS A 98 -26.33 -3.71 -8.94
C LYS A 98 -26.31 -2.58 -7.92
N LYS A 99 -26.74 -2.88 -6.69
CA LYS A 99 -26.53 -1.99 -5.54
C LYS A 99 -25.03 -1.84 -5.28
N LEU A 100 -24.52 -0.62 -5.39
CA LEU A 100 -23.15 -0.27 -5.01
C LEU A 100 -23.20 0.42 -3.65
N HIS A 101 -22.43 -0.07 -2.70
CA HIS A 101 -22.26 0.59 -1.42
C HIS A 101 -21.43 1.86 -1.62
N VAL A 102 -22.01 3.02 -1.28
CA VAL A 102 -21.26 4.28 -1.22
C VAL A 102 -20.99 4.56 0.23
N LEU A 103 -19.74 4.31 0.63
CA LEU A 103 -19.27 4.68 1.94
C LEU A 103 -19.22 6.20 2.04
N THR A 104 -19.78 6.74 3.11
CA THR A 104 -19.73 8.17 3.43
C THR A 104 -18.43 8.59 4.12
N THR A 105 -17.52 7.64 4.37
CA THR A 105 -16.19 7.91 4.95
C THR A 105 -15.29 8.56 3.90
N GLN A 106 -14.67 9.67 4.30
CA GLN A 106 -13.77 10.43 3.45
C GLN A 106 -12.39 9.75 3.38
N SER A 107 -12.26 8.69 2.58
CA SER A 107 -10.93 8.15 2.32
C SER A 107 -10.18 9.04 1.33
N ARG A 108 -8.97 9.44 1.72
CA ARG A 108 -8.05 10.17 0.85
C ARG A 108 -6.93 9.23 0.47
N SER A 109 -7.16 8.47 -0.59
CA SER A 109 -6.21 7.50 -1.10
C SER A 109 -6.12 7.57 -2.61
N GLY A 110 -4.94 7.29 -3.15
CA GLY A 110 -4.69 7.22 -4.58
C GLY A 110 -3.48 6.37 -4.88
N ILE A 111 -3.13 6.27 -6.16
CA ILE A 111 -2.01 5.45 -6.61
C ILE A 111 -1.15 6.23 -7.60
N VAL A 112 0.17 6.01 -7.53
CA VAL A 112 1.16 6.43 -8.54
C VAL A 112 1.89 5.20 -9.08
N GLY A 113 2.58 5.37 -10.23
CA GLY A 113 3.20 4.28 -10.96
C GLY A 113 2.24 3.65 -11.96
N PHE A 114 2.10 2.32 -11.92
CA PHE A 114 1.34 1.55 -12.91
C PHE A 114 0.19 0.77 -12.26
N TRP A 115 -0.78 0.36 -13.08
CA TRP A 115 -1.97 -0.36 -12.64
C TRP A 115 -2.42 -1.42 -13.64
N ASP A 116 -3.04 -2.47 -13.13
CA ASP A 116 -3.40 -3.72 -13.81
C ASP A 116 -4.68 -3.68 -14.66
N THR A 117 -5.32 -2.51 -14.79
CA THR A 117 -6.53 -2.38 -15.60
C THR A 117 -6.52 -1.10 -16.41
N LEU A 118 -7.01 -1.17 -17.63
CA LEU A 118 -7.29 0.02 -18.44
C LEU A 118 -8.40 0.85 -17.77
N SER A 119 -8.35 2.18 -17.91
CA SER A 119 -9.44 3.02 -17.41
C SER A 119 -10.73 2.74 -18.20
N ASN A 120 -11.89 2.71 -17.52
CA ASN A 120 -13.18 2.55 -18.17
C ASN A 120 -13.49 3.64 -19.23
N PHE A 121 -12.77 4.76 -19.23
CA PHE A 121 -12.90 5.83 -20.22
C PHE A 121 -12.39 5.43 -21.61
N GLY A 122 -11.32 4.64 -21.70
CA GLY A 122 -10.78 4.16 -22.98
C GLY A 122 -11.63 3.08 -23.65
N HIS A 123 -12.36 2.28 -22.86
CA HIS A 123 -13.10 1.13 -23.39
C HIS A 123 -14.44 1.46 -24.06
N LYS A 124 -15.05 2.62 -23.80
CA LYS A 124 -16.35 2.97 -24.41
C LYS A 124 -16.25 3.40 -25.87
N HIS A 125 -15.07 3.78 -26.33
CA HIS A 125 -14.85 4.28 -27.67
C HIS A 125 -13.92 3.40 -28.52
N ASP A 126 -13.24 2.43 -27.94
CA ASP A 126 -12.34 1.54 -28.69
C ASP A 126 -13.03 0.20 -28.95
N LYS A 127 -13.76 0.13 -30.06
CA LYS A 127 -14.41 -1.11 -30.53
C LYS A 127 -13.38 -2.22 -30.85
N HIS A 128 -12.09 -1.86 -31.00
CA HIS A 128 -10.99 -2.78 -31.25
C HIS A 128 -10.32 -3.31 -29.97
N ALA A 129 -10.72 -2.86 -28.77
CA ALA A 129 -10.15 -3.32 -27.51
C ALA A 129 -10.46 -4.81 -27.19
N LYS A 130 -11.38 -5.45 -27.92
CA LYS A 130 -11.70 -6.88 -27.74
C LYS A 130 -10.64 -7.81 -28.35
N ASP A 131 -9.86 -7.34 -29.30
CA ASP A 131 -8.95 -8.18 -30.13
C ASP A 131 -7.46 -7.95 -29.83
N SER A 132 -7.12 -7.26 -28.75
CA SER A 132 -5.78 -6.74 -28.68
C SER A 132 -4.83 -7.61 -27.84
N LYS A 133 -3.76 -8.03 -28.47
CA LYS A 133 -2.46 -8.37 -27.86
C LYS A 133 -1.85 -7.22 -27.03
N LYS A 134 -2.56 -6.08 -26.89
CA LYS A 134 -2.12 -4.92 -26.11
C LYS A 134 -2.18 -5.21 -24.62
N PRO A 135 -1.16 -4.85 -23.84
CA PRO A 135 -1.15 -5.04 -22.40
C PRO A 135 -2.34 -4.31 -21.76
N LYS A 136 -3.00 -4.98 -20.82
CA LYS A 136 -4.15 -4.41 -20.08
C LYS A 136 -3.73 -3.42 -19.00
N CYS A 137 -2.42 -3.20 -18.84
CA CYS A 137 -1.86 -2.28 -17.86
C CYS A 137 -1.76 -0.85 -18.39
N ARG A 138 -1.65 0.08 -17.46
CA ARG A 138 -1.53 1.51 -17.78
C ARG A 138 -0.72 2.26 -16.74
N THR A 139 -0.19 3.39 -17.11
CA THR A 139 0.24 4.43 -16.17
C THR A 139 -0.98 4.92 -15.37
N THR A 140 -0.84 5.15 -14.07
CA THR A 140 -1.92 5.72 -13.26
C THR A 140 -2.23 7.15 -13.71
N ALA A 141 -3.48 7.59 -13.54
CA ALA A 141 -3.90 8.92 -14.00
C ALA A 141 -3.04 10.05 -13.39
N TYR A 142 -2.74 9.94 -12.09
CA TYR A 142 -1.91 10.95 -11.43
C TYR A 142 -0.49 10.99 -12.00
N THR A 143 0.15 9.84 -12.17
CA THR A 143 1.50 9.76 -12.77
C THR A 143 1.54 10.35 -14.19
N GLY A 144 0.52 10.07 -15.01
CA GLY A 144 0.44 10.60 -16.37
C GLY A 144 0.26 12.11 -16.43
N THR A 145 -0.42 12.72 -15.46
CA THR A 145 -0.65 14.17 -15.40
C THR A 145 0.41 14.95 -14.61
N HIS A 146 1.23 14.27 -13.80
CA HIS A 146 2.27 14.84 -12.92
C HIS A 146 3.61 14.13 -13.13
N LEU A 147 3.98 13.95 -14.41
CA LEU A 147 5.11 13.11 -14.78
C LEU A 147 6.44 13.62 -14.23
N GLU A 148 6.65 14.94 -14.20
CA GLU A 148 7.90 15.52 -13.70
C GLU A 148 8.04 15.29 -12.18
N GLN A 149 7.01 15.57 -11.38
CA GLN A 149 7.06 15.29 -9.94
C GLN A 149 7.27 13.79 -9.64
N TYR A 150 6.68 12.92 -10.46
CA TYR A 150 6.91 11.48 -10.36
C TYR A 150 8.37 11.11 -10.65
N LYS A 151 8.97 11.70 -11.72
CA LYS A 151 10.37 11.48 -12.09
C LYS A 151 11.32 11.98 -11.00
N ASP A 152 11.07 13.14 -10.44
CA ASP A 152 11.87 13.73 -9.34
C ASP A 152 11.92 12.80 -8.11
N CYS A 153 10.86 12.04 -7.87
CA CYS A 153 10.78 11.10 -6.74
C CYS A 153 11.43 9.72 -7.03
N LEU A 154 11.81 9.41 -8.28
CA LEU A 154 12.42 8.11 -8.61
C LEU A 154 13.68 7.78 -7.81
N PRO A 155 14.62 8.71 -7.53
CA PRO A 155 15.77 8.42 -6.66
C PRO A 155 15.34 7.94 -5.27
N VAL A 156 14.31 8.54 -4.68
CA VAL A 156 13.77 8.14 -3.37
C VAL A 156 13.15 6.74 -3.46
N PHE A 157 12.39 6.44 -4.53
CA PHE A 157 11.81 5.11 -4.75
C PHE A 157 12.89 4.04 -4.87
N GLN A 158 13.99 4.34 -5.55
CA GLN A 158 15.15 3.45 -5.67
C GLN A 158 15.86 3.23 -4.33
N LYS A 159 15.97 4.27 -3.50
CA LYS A 159 16.50 4.15 -2.13
C LYS A 159 15.62 3.23 -1.27
N ILE A 160 14.29 3.39 -1.33
CA ILE A 160 13.34 2.52 -0.63
C ILE A 160 13.49 1.07 -1.09
N ASN A 161 13.64 0.84 -2.40
CA ASN A 161 13.90 -0.48 -2.95
C ASN A 161 15.21 -1.10 -2.43
N LYS A 162 16.27 -0.30 -2.27
CA LYS A 162 17.54 -0.75 -1.69
C LYS A 162 17.35 -1.14 -0.21
N ILE A 163 16.68 -0.31 0.58
CA ILE A 163 16.38 -0.60 2.00
C ILE A 163 15.57 -1.89 2.12
N PHE A 164 14.55 -2.10 1.26
CA PHE A 164 13.79 -3.35 1.23
C PHE A 164 14.69 -4.57 0.98
N LYS A 165 15.59 -4.47 -0.01
CA LYS A 165 16.54 -5.55 -0.32
C LYS A 165 17.44 -5.91 0.86
N GLU A 166 17.94 -4.90 1.56
CA GLU A 166 18.86 -5.08 2.69
C GLU A 166 18.13 -5.62 3.93
N LEU A 167 16.92 -5.14 4.17
CA LEU A 167 16.20 -5.42 5.41
C LEU A 167 15.46 -6.76 5.38
N VAL A 168 14.89 -7.14 4.23
CA VAL A 168 14.07 -8.35 4.07
C VAL A 168 14.47 -9.12 2.80
N PRO A 169 15.73 -9.61 2.71
CA PRO A 169 16.31 -10.15 1.48
C PRO A 169 15.56 -11.37 0.91
N LYS A 170 14.98 -12.21 1.78
CA LYS A 170 14.20 -13.39 1.35
C LYS A 170 12.95 -12.96 0.57
N GLN A 171 12.14 -12.06 1.12
CA GLN A 171 10.92 -11.54 0.48
C GLN A 171 11.26 -10.71 -0.75
N TYR A 172 12.32 -9.89 -0.67
CA TYR A 172 12.84 -9.17 -1.83
C TYR A 172 13.18 -10.12 -2.99
N SER A 173 13.91 -11.21 -2.72
CA SER A 173 14.30 -12.18 -3.74
C SER A 173 13.08 -12.85 -4.41
N LYS A 174 12.07 -13.20 -3.61
CA LYS A 174 10.81 -13.76 -4.12
C LYS A 174 10.04 -12.76 -4.99
N GLN A 175 9.89 -11.53 -4.52
CA GLN A 175 9.24 -10.46 -5.27
C GLN A 175 10.02 -10.12 -6.55
N LYS A 176 11.37 -10.18 -6.50
CA LYS A 176 12.23 -9.98 -7.68
C LYS A 176 12.00 -11.03 -8.76
N LYS A 177 11.77 -12.28 -8.38
CA LYS A 177 11.38 -13.33 -9.34
C LYS A 177 10.00 -13.04 -9.94
N ALA A 178 9.04 -12.69 -9.13
CA ALA A 178 7.67 -12.39 -9.54
C ALA A 178 7.61 -11.18 -10.51
N ILE A 179 8.35 -10.11 -10.24
CA ILE A 179 8.37 -8.92 -11.11
C ILE A 179 9.07 -9.19 -12.43
N GLY A 180 9.99 -10.14 -12.49
CA GLY A 180 10.65 -10.57 -13.72
C GLY A 180 9.69 -11.14 -14.78
N LEU A 181 8.46 -11.47 -14.40
CA LEU A 181 7.39 -11.94 -15.30
C LEU A 181 6.60 -10.78 -15.92
N ILE A 182 6.84 -9.54 -15.49
CA ILE A 182 6.12 -8.33 -15.94
C ILE A 182 6.94 -7.60 -16.99
N ASP A 183 6.28 -7.06 -18.00
CA ASP A 183 6.89 -6.16 -18.98
C ASP A 183 7.50 -4.95 -18.28
N SER A 184 8.79 -4.68 -18.57
CA SER A 184 9.60 -3.67 -17.89
C SER A 184 9.03 -2.25 -17.99
N GLN A 185 8.25 -1.94 -19.03
CA GLN A 185 7.58 -0.64 -19.17
C GLN A 185 6.55 -0.36 -18.06
N PHE A 186 6.07 -1.39 -17.35
CA PHE A 186 5.12 -1.27 -16.23
C PHE A 186 5.76 -1.49 -14.86
N ILE A 187 7.08 -1.40 -14.78
CA ILE A 187 7.84 -1.46 -13.54
C ILE A 187 8.37 -0.07 -13.22
N ILE A 188 8.29 0.36 -11.97
CA ILE A 188 8.91 1.61 -11.54
C ILE A 188 10.43 1.51 -11.75
N PRO A 189 11.05 2.45 -12.50
CA PRO A 189 12.43 2.32 -12.96
C PRO A 189 13.43 1.97 -11.85
N LYS A 190 14.26 0.95 -12.09
CA LYS A 190 15.31 0.46 -11.18
C LYS A 190 14.78 -0.02 -9.81
N THR A 191 13.53 -0.47 -9.73
CA THR A 191 12.92 -1.05 -8.52
C THR A 191 12.27 -2.41 -8.82
N ILE A 192 11.76 -3.06 -7.79
CA ILE A 192 10.89 -4.23 -7.91
C ILE A 192 9.43 -3.91 -7.53
N PHE A 193 9.02 -2.65 -7.72
CA PHE A 193 7.67 -2.16 -7.48
C PHE A 193 6.97 -1.79 -8.78
N THR A 194 5.67 -1.95 -8.81
CA THR A 194 4.82 -1.48 -9.92
C THR A 194 3.96 -0.30 -9.51
N THR A 195 3.61 -0.22 -8.24
CA THR A 195 2.59 0.69 -7.72
C THR A 195 2.99 1.23 -6.36
N VAL A 196 2.63 2.49 -6.12
CA VAL A 196 2.71 3.11 -4.79
C VAL A 196 1.32 3.62 -4.43
N THR A 197 0.78 3.14 -3.31
CA THR A 197 -0.44 3.72 -2.73
C THR A 197 -0.06 4.94 -1.90
N VAL A 198 -0.77 6.05 -2.11
CA VAL A 198 -0.60 7.31 -1.39
C VAL A 198 -1.85 7.55 -0.56
N ASN A 199 -1.71 7.58 0.77
CA ASN A 199 -2.80 7.82 1.70
C ASN A 199 -2.55 9.11 2.49
N LYS A 200 -3.53 10.03 2.55
CA LYS A 200 -3.43 11.30 3.28
C LYS A 200 -4.41 11.32 4.44
N ASN A 201 -3.90 11.42 5.66
CA ASN A 201 -4.70 11.44 6.90
C ASN A 201 -5.81 10.37 6.89
N PHE A 202 -5.49 9.19 6.38
CA PHE A 202 -6.44 8.14 6.14
C PHE A 202 -6.35 7.07 7.24
N ARG A 203 -7.39 6.99 8.07
CA ARG A 203 -7.56 5.89 9.03
C ARG A 203 -8.07 4.66 8.29
N THR A 204 -7.27 3.61 8.20
CA THR A 204 -7.73 2.34 7.66
C THR A 204 -8.37 1.48 8.75
N ALA A 205 -9.46 0.79 8.39
CA ALA A 205 -10.05 -0.27 9.20
C ALA A 205 -9.23 -1.56 9.07
N LEU A 206 -9.55 -2.57 9.87
CA LEU A 206 -8.90 -3.88 9.82
C LEU A 206 -9.07 -4.53 8.46
N HIS A 207 -7.95 -4.91 7.84
CA HIS A 207 -7.92 -5.56 6.53
C HIS A 207 -6.62 -6.33 6.30
N LYS A 208 -6.60 -7.10 5.23
CA LYS A 208 -5.40 -7.63 4.57
C LYS A 208 -5.36 -7.08 3.14
N ASP A 209 -4.17 -6.81 2.61
CA ASP A 209 -4.02 -6.40 1.22
C ASP A 209 -4.07 -7.62 0.30
N SER A 210 -5.15 -7.75 -0.46
CA SER A 210 -5.38 -8.89 -1.36
C SER A 210 -4.80 -8.74 -2.77
N GLY A 211 -4.27 -7.56 -3.07
CA GLY A 211 -3.78 -7.24 -4.42
C GLY A 211 -2.27 -7.23 -4.58
N ASP A 212 -1.54 -7.37 -3.49
CA ASP A 212 -0.09 -7.34 -3.44
C ASP A 212 0.49 -8.73 -3.71
N CYS A 213 1.75 -8.78 -4.13
CA CYS A 213 2.46 -10.03 -4.37
C CYS A 213 2.46 -10.89 -3.10
N LYS A 214 1.94 -12.13 -3.21
CA LYS A 214 1.74 -13.03 -2.05
C LYS A 214 2.99 -13.30 -1.24
N GLU A 215 4.13 -13.32 -1.89
CA GLU A 215 5.41 -13.61 -1.26
C GLU A 215 6.24 -12.36 -1.00
N GLY A 216 5.72 -11.19 -1.41
CA GLY A 216 6.33 -9.88 -1.21
C GLY A 216 5.95 -9.26 0.13
N PHE A 217 6.46 -8.03 0.33
CA PHE A 217 6.12 -7.18 1.46
C PHE A 217 5.62 -5.83 0.97
N GLY A 218 4.73 -5.21 1.72
CA GLY A 218 4.44 -3.79 1.62
C GLY A 218 5.57 -3.00 2.26
N ASN A 219 5.99 -1.93 1.59
CA ASN A 219 7.07 -1.07 2.05
C ASN A 219 6.51 0.32 2.28
N LEU A 220 6.27 0.67 3.53
CA LEU A 220 5.63 1.91 3.93
C LEU A 220 6.68 2.93 4.37
N VAL A 221 6.58 4.16 3.85
CA VAL A 221 7.26 5.33 4.36
C VAL A 221 6.26 6.44 4.65
N VAL A 222 6.62 7.35 5.54
CA VAL A 222 5.78 8.49 5.89
C VAL A 222 6.50 9.79 5.56
N ALA A 223 5.78 10.69 4.88
CA ALA A 223 6.14 12.10 4.79
C ALA A 223 5.03 12.91 5.48
N SER A 224 5.42 13.82 6.35
CA SER A 224 4.44 14.57 7.15
C SER A 224 4.90 15.98 7.48
N CYS A 225 3.93 16.85 7.79
CA CYS A 225 4.16 18.19 8.31
C CYS A 225 3.11 18.53 9.36
N GLY A 226 3.43 19.49 10.23
CA GLY A 226 2.59 19.90 11.36
C GLY A 226 2.54 18.85 12.48
N ASN A 227 1.73 19.12 13.49
CA ASN A 227 1.65 18.30 14.70
C ASN A 227 0.46 17.34 14.63
N TYR A 228 0.71 16.08 14.92
CA TYR A 228 -0.33 15.07 15.05
C TYR A 228 0.08 13.94 16.00
N THR A 229 -0.91 13.26 16.55
CA THR A 229 -0.75 12.06 17.36
C THR A 229 -1.53 10.92 16.74
N GLY A 230 -1.24 9.67 17.15
CA GLY A 230 -1.88 8.51 16.53
C GLY A 230 -1.37 8.24 15.10
N GLY A 231 -2.24 7.66 14.26
CA GLY A 231 -1.86 7.22 12.91
C GLY A 231 -0.90 6.03 12.92
N TYR A 232 -0.84 5.30 14.03
CA TYR A 232 0.00 4.10 14.19
C TYR A 232 -0.46 3.00 13.24
N THR A 233 0.48 2.25 12.68
CA THR A 233 0.17 1.00 11.98
C THR A 233 0.02 -0.08 13.03
N LEU A 234 -1.21 -0.59 13.21
CA LEU A 234 -1.56 -1.57 14.23
C LEU A 234 -1.63 -2.97 13.63
N PHE A 235 -1.17 -3.96 14.41
CA PHE A 235 -1.33 -5.39 14.18
C PHE A 235 -2.16 -5.98 15.32
N PRO A 236 -3.49 -5.81 15.31
CA PRO A 236 -4.32 -6.15 16.45
C PRO A 236 -4.24 -7.62 16.84
N GLN A 237 -4.07 -8.51 15.87
CA GLN A 237 -3.94 -9.94 16.12
C GLN A 237 -2.78 -10.28 17.08
N TYR A 238 -1.74 -9.46 17.09
CA TYR A 238 -0.52 -9.62 17.90
C TYR A 238 -0.38 -8.56 18.99
N GLN A 239 -1.37 -7.68 19.18
CA GLN A 239 -1.41 -6.64 20.22
C GLN A 239 -0.21 -5.68 20.18
N PHE A 240 0.32 -5.37 18.99
CA PHE A 240 1.32 -4.34 18.83
C PHE A 240 1.01 -3.36 17.70
N GLY A 241 1.72 -2.24 17.70
CA GLY A 241 1.69 -1.24 16.64
C GLY A 241 3.02 -0.54 16.47
N ILE A 242 3.18 0.12 15.33
CA ILE A 242 4.38 0.87 14.95
C ILE A 242 4.04 2.35 14.80
N ASP A 243 4.80 3.20 15.47
CA ASP A 243 4.72 4.66 15.34
C ASP A 243 5.64 5.15 14.21
N CYS A 244 5.20 4.96 12.97
CA CYS A 244 5.95 5.37 11.78
C CYS A 244 5.72 6.86 11.50
N ARG A 245 6.78 7.67 11.66
CA ARG A 245 6.79 9.13 11.54
C ARG A 245 7.51 9.60 10.28
N ASN A 246 7.66 10.91 10.13
CA ASN A 246 8.34 11.52 8.99
C ASN A 246 9.74 10.94 8.75
N GLY A 247 9.98 10.41 7.56
CA GLY A 247 11.25 9.81 7.17
C GLY A 247 11.47 8.36 7.63
N ASP A 248 10.52 7.78 8.36
CA ASP A 248 10.61 6.39 8.83
C ASP A 248 10.17 5.39 7.76
N PHE A 249 10.66 4.15 7.87
CA PHE A 249 10.38 3.04 6.97
C PHE A 249 9.88 1.81 7.71
N LEU A 250 8.82 1.20 7.19
CA LEU A 250 8.26 -0.05 7.69
C LEU A 250 8.07 -1.04 6.54
N ALA A 251 8.87 -2.12 6.53
CA ALA A 251 8.58 -3.30 5.73
C ALA A 251 7.64 -4.21 6.51
N MET A 252 6.52 -4.64 5.93
CA MET A 252 5.53 -5.46 6.61
C MET A 252 4.89 -6.51 5.70
N ASP A 253 4.53 -7.65 6.28
CA ASP A 253 3.67 -8.62 5.63
C ASP A 253 2.24 -8.07 5.59
N VAL A 254 1.86 -7.52 4.44
CA VAL A 254 0.52 -6.92 4.23
C VAL A 254 -0.63 -7.93 4.19
N HIS A 255 -0.31 -9.23 4.15
CA HIS A 255 -1.27 -10.33 4.28
C HIS A 255 -1.57 -10.68 5.74
N THR A 256 -0.86 -10.09 6.70
CA THR A 256 -1.20 -10.08 8.12
C THR A 256 -2.26 -9.01 8.38
N TRP A 257 -3.22 -9.29 9.29
CA TRP A 257 -4.26 -8.34 9.68
C TRP A 257 -3.66 -7.04 10.23
N HIS A 258 -3.99 -5.93 9.59
CA HIS A 258 -3.48 -4.61 10.00
C HIS A 258 -4.51 -3.51 9.79
N CYS A 259 -4.29 -2.38 10.46
CA CYS A 259 -5.11 -1.18 10.33
C CYS A 259 -4.33 0.05 10.82
N ASN A 260 -4.93 1.23 10.76
CA ASN A 260 -4.37 2.41 11.40
C ASN A 260 -5.21 2.87 12.59
N SER A 261 -4.53 3.33 13.64
CA SER A 261 -5.20 4.04 14.73
C SER A 261 -5.74 5.39 14.24
N GLU A 262 -6.61 5.98 15.03
CA GLU A 262 -7.06 7.35 14.80
C GLU A 262 -5.89 8.32 14.76
N LEU A 263 -5.99 9.33 13.91
CA LEU A 263 -5.03 10.42 13.80
C LEU A 263 -5.69 11.69 14.33
N ASN A 264 -5.07 12.33 15.32
CA ASN A 264 -5.57 13.53 15.99
C ASN A 264 -4.58 14.68 15.82
N GLY A 265 -5.10 15.89 15.64
CA GLY A 265 -4.33 17.10 15.40
C GLY A 265 -4.58 17.68 14.00
N ASP A 266 -3.91 18.77 13.70
CA ASP A 266 -4.02 19.55 12.47
C ASP A 266 -2.93 19.21 11.44
N GLY A 267 -1.98 18.36 11.81
CA GLY A 267 -0.89 17.94 10.94
C GLY A 267 -1.36 17.10 9.74
N THR A 268 -0.54 17.09 8.73
CA THR A 268 -0.73 16.23 7.53
C THR A 268 0.24 15.09 7.57
N ARG A 269 -0.29 13.86 7.60
CA ARG A 269 0.45 12.60 7.46
C ARG A 269 0.12 11.95 6.14
N ILE A 270 1.14 11.71 5.34
CA ILE A 270 1.01 10.99 4.07
C ILE A 270 1.83 9.71 4.19
N SER A 271 1.20 8.57 3.97
CA SER A 271 1.90 7.30 3.87
C SER A 271 1.95 6.83 2.41
N PHE A 272 3.12 6.36 2.02
CA PHE A 272 3.42 5.79 0.72
C PHE A 272 3.71 4.32 0.92
N VAL A 273 2.91 3.44 0.30
CA VAL A 273 3.10 1.98 0.35
C VAL A 273 3.54 1.50 -1.02
N PHE A 274 4.77 1.00 -1.10
CA PHE A 274 5.40 0.48 -2.32
C PHE A 274 5.21 -1.02 -2.39
N TYR A 275 4.71 -1.51 -3.51
CA TYR A 275 4.43 -2.93 -3.70
C TYR A 275 4.47 -3.38 -5.16
N LEU A 276 4.50 -4.69 -5.35
CA LEU A 276 4.24 -5.35 -6.62
C LEU A 276 2.77 -5.74 -6.70
N ARG A 277 2.04 -5.17 -7.66
CA ARG A 277 0.66 -5.55 -7.95
C ARG A 277 0.61 -6.92 -8.62
N GLU A 278 0.19 -7.97 -7.88
CA GLU A 278 0.26 -9.37 -8.31
C GLU A 278 -0.43 -9.62 -9.65
N LYS A 279 -1.61 -9.05 -9.84
CA LYS A 279 -2.40 -9.23 -11.06
C LYS A 279 -1.67 -8.79 -12.34
N MET A 280 -0.69 -7.89 -12.23
CA MET A 280 0.08 -7.42 -13.38
C MET A 280 0.93 -8.53 -14.03
N GLN A 281 1.30 -9.58 -13.31
CA GLN A 281 1.97 -10.74 -13.89
C GLN A 281 1.13 -11.43 -14.98
N LYS A 282 -0.20 -11.39 -14.85
CA LYS A 282 -1.14 -11.98 -15.80
C LYS A 282 -1.62 -10.97 -16.85
N THR A 283 -1.72 -9.71 -16.49
CA THR A 283 -2.30 -8.68 -17.38
C THR A 283 -1.27 -7.96 -18.23
N CYS A 284 -0.01 -7.97 -17.82
CA CYS A 284 1.12 -7.35 -18.52
C CYS A 284 2.34 -8.27 -18.48
N PRO A 285 2.23 -9.50 -19.00
CA PRO A 285 3.37 -10.41 -19.00
C PRO A 285 4.50 -9.86 -19.87
N LYS A 286 5.73 -10.15 -19.48
CA LYS A 286 6.91 -9.91 -20.33
C LYS A 286 6.68 -10.62 -21.67
N GLN A 287 6.84 -9.89 -22.77
CA GLN A 287 6.80 -10.51 -24.10
C GLN A 287 8.04 -11.38 -24.24
N VAL A 288 7.83 -12.67 -24.49
CA VAL A 288 8.91 -13.59 -24.87
C VAL A 288 9.19 -13.32 -26.35
N ASN A 289 10.35 -12.75 -26.67
CA ASN A 289 10.78 -12.69 -28.06
C ASN A 289 10.99 -14.13 -28.55
N VAL A 290 10.23 -14.53 -29.54
CA VAL A 290 10.30 -15.87 -30.19
C VAL A 290 11.68 -16.10 -30.84
N LEU A 291 12.54 -15.07 -30.87
CA LEU A 291 13.88 -15.14 -31.45
C LEU A 291 14.99 -15.62 -30.47
N ASP A 292 14.63 -15.89 -29.20
CA ASP A 292 15.57 -16.36 -28.18
C ASP A 292 15.43 -17.88 -27.91
N GLN A 293 14.85 -18.64 -28.85
CA GLN A 293 14.78 -20.12 -28.83
C GLN A 293 15.73 -20.76 -29.85
#